data_2d67e68ad120ef34092dfdf9ed097648
#
_entry.id   2d67e68ad120ef34092dfdf9ed097648
#
_cell.length_a   1.000
_cell.length_b   1.000
_cell.length_c   1.000
_cell.angle_alpha   90.00
_cell.angle_beta   90.00
_cell.angle_gamma   90.00
#
_symmetry.space_group_name_H-M   'P 1'
#
loop_
_entity.id
_entity.type
_entity.pdbx_description
1 polymer ?
#
loop_
_entity_poly.entity_id
_entity_poly.type
_entity_poly.pdbx_seq_one_letter_code
_entity_poly.pdbx_strand_id
1 'polypeptide(L)'
;MSNEEMHDIFAEWNKGDLDSYLIEITRDILAKKDSEGRYVLDTILDAAGQKGTGKWTAIAALDEGTPLTLIVEAVFARSLSALKEERMAAAEILDGPSDRDVSGIERQTFINAQSIRIG
;
A
#
# COMPACT_ATOMS: atom_id res chain seq x y z
N MET A 1 -6.03 -12.05 0.14
CA MET A 1 -7.32 -11.34 0.09
C MET A 1 -7.65 -11.03 -1.36
N SER A 2 -8.91 -11.20 -1.77
CA SER A 2 -9.38 -10.79 -3.09
C SER A 2 -9.60 -9.27 -3.17
N ASN A 3 -9.74 -8.74 -4.38
CA ASN A 3 -10.06 -7.32 -4.58
C ASN A 3 -11.41 -6.95 -3.93
N GLU A 4 -12.38 -7.86 -3.94
CA GLU A 4 -13.68 -7.68 -3.29
C GLU A 4 -13.54 -7.61 -1.76
N GLU A 5 -12.80 -8.52 -1.16
CA GLU A 5 -12.52 -8.47 0.29
C GLU A 5 -11.81 -7.19 0.71
N MET A 6 -10.84 -6.74 -0.08
CA MET A 6 -10.16 -5.46 0.18
C MET A 6 -11.11 -4.28 0.03
N HIS A 7 -11.96 -4.27 -1.01
CA HIS A 7 -13.00 -3.26 -1.18
C HIS A 7 -13.89 -3.15 0.06
N ASP A 8 -14.38 -4.27 0.57
CA ASP A 8 -15.28 -4.29 1.75
C ASP A 8 -14.58 -3.72 3.00
N ILE A 9 -13.30 -4.04 3.20
CA ILE A 9 -12.51 -3.49 4.31
C ILE A 9 -12.38 -1.97 4.17
N PHE A 10 -12.03 -1.45 3.00
CA PHE A 10 -11.93 -0.02 2.77
C PHE A 10 -13.28 0.68 2.86
N ALA A 11 -14.37 0.00 2.48
CA ALA A 11 -15.73 0.51 2.65
C ALA A 11 -16.12 0.68 4.14
N GLU A 12 -15.69 -0.25 5.00
CA GLU A 12 -15.89 -0.11 6.45
C GLU A 12 -15.01 0.99 7.04
N TRP A 13 -13.75 1.07 6.66
CA TRP A 13 -12.85 2.14 7.13
C TRP A 13 -13.36 3.54 6.74
N ASN A 14 -13.96 3.67 5.56
CA ASN A 14 -14.51 4.94 5.09
C ASN A 14 -15.82 5.39 5.80
N LYS A 15 -16.36 4.59 6.71
CA LYS A 15 -17.50 4.95 7.56
C LYS A 15 -17.08 5.44 8.95
N GLY A 16 -15.82 5.33 9.30
CA GLY A 16 -15.28 5.60 10.63
C GLY A 16 -14.17 6.65 10.65
N ASP A 17 -13.26 6.50 11.60
CA ASP A 17 -12.18 7.46 11.85
C ASP A 17 -11.18 7.61 10.68
N LEU A 18 -11.16 6.66 9.75
CA LEU A 18 -10.32 6.69 8.56
C LEU A 18 -11.02 7.30 7.34
N ASP A 19 -12.22 7.86 7.49
CA ASP A 19 -12.95 8.52 6.42
C ASP A 19 -12.09 9.61 5.77
N SER A 20 -11.80 9.41 4.50
CA SER A 20 -11.00 10.35 3.71
C SER A 20 -11.15 10.09 2.22
N TYR A 21 -10.88 11.13 1.43
CA TYR A 21 -10.85 11.03 -0.03
C TYR A 21 -9.98 9.88 -0.54
N LEU A 22 -8.80 9.63 0.07
CA LEU A 22 -7.91 8.56 -0.36
C LEU A 22 -8.46 7.16 -0.03
N ILE A 23 -9.09 6.99 1.10
CA ILE A 23 -9.77 5.73 1.47
C ILE A 23 -10.95 5.47 0.53
N GLU A 24 -11.74 6.51 0.23
CA GLU A 24 -12.87 6.41 -0.69
C GLU A 24 -12.45 5.97 -2.09
N ILE A 25 -11.49 6.66 -2.71
CA ILE A 25 -11.04 6.31 -4.06
C ILE A 25 -10.34 4.95 -4.10
N THR A 26 -9.66 4.53 -3.03
CA THR A 26 -9.05 3.20 -2.96
C THR A 26 -10.14 2.11 -2.94
N ARG A 27 -11.18 2.29 -2.14
CA ARG A 27 -12.38 1.44 -2.16
C ARG A 27 -12.92 1.29 -3.59
N ASP A 28 -13.13 2.40 -4.29
CA ASP A 28 -13.74 2.41 -5.62
C ASP A 28 -12.82 1.76 -6.67
N ILE A 29 -11.51 2.00 -6.59
CA ILE A 29 -10.52 1.39 -7.49
C ILE A 29 -10.50 -0.14 -7.31
N LEU A 30 -10.56 -0.63 -6.08
CA LEU A 30 -10.56 -2.06 -5.78
C LEU A 30 -11.77 -2.80 -6.39
N ALA A 31 -12.91 -2.15 -6.49
CA ALA A 31 -14.13 -2.72 -7.11
C ALA A 31 -14.21 -2.50 -8.64
N LYS A 32 -13.39 -1.61 -9.20
CA LYS A 32 -13.49 -1.20 -10.60
C LYS A 32 -13.15 -2.34 -11.55
N LYS A 33 -14.08 -2.68 -12.44
CA LYS A 33 -13.87 -3.64 -13.54
C LYS A 33 -13.93 -2.93 -14.90
N ASP A 34 -13.20 -3.47 -15.86
CA ASP A 34 -13.25 -3.04 -17.27
C ASP A 34 -14.45 -3.66 -18.00
N SER A 35 -14.55 -3.39 -19.30
CA SER A 35 -15.62 -3.94 -20.16
C SER A 35 -15.57 -5.46 -20.34
N GLU A 36 -14.46 -6.10 -20.00
CA GLU A 36 -14.24 -7.54 -20.07
C GLU A 36 -14.43 -8.22 -18.71
N GLY A 37 -14.78 -7.45 -17.67
CA GLY A 37 -14.98 -7.95 -16.30
C GLY A 37 -13.71 -8.16 -15.49
N ARG A 38 -12.55 -7.72 -15.97
CA ARG A 38 -11.26 -7.80 -15.26
C ARG A 38 -11.14 -6.61 -14.32
N TYR A 39 -10.53 -6.80 -13.16
CA TYR A 39 -10.24 -5.68 -12.27
C TYR A 39 -9.22 -4.74 -12.92
N VAL A 40 -9.55 -3.44 -12.96
CA VAL A 40 -8.66 -2.42 -13.51
C VAL A 40 -7.35 -2.37 -12.74
N LEU A 41 -7.38 -2.62 -11.43
CA LEU A 41 -6.18 -2.70 -10.58
C LEU A 41 -5.14 -3.68 -11.12
N ASP A 42 -5.56 -4.82 -11.64
CA ASP A 42 -4.65 -5.85 -12.17
C ASP A 42 -3.96 -5.44 -13.48
N THR A 43 -4.45 -4.38 -14.13
CA THR A 43 -3.89 -3.85 -15.38
C THR A 43 -3.02 -2.61 -15.19
N ILE A 44 -2.97 -2.07 -13.97
CA ILE A 44 -2.16 -0.89 -13.65
C ILE A 44 -0.68 -1.28 -13.57
N LEU A 45 0.18 -0.42 -14.10
CA LEU A 45 1.63 -0.61 -14.01
C LEU A 45 2.06 -0.66 -12.54
N ASP A 46 2.71 -1.75 -12.15
CA ASP A 46 3.32 -1.92 -10.83
C ASP A 46 4.60 -1.09 -10.71
N ALA A 47 4.45 0.22 -10.68
CA ALA A 47 5.52 1.18 -10.40
C ALA A 47 4.92 2.48 -9.88
N ALA A 48 5.47 3.01 -8.80
CA ALA A 48 5.09 4.28 -8.23
C ALA A 48 6.27 5.24 -8.21
N GLY A 49 6.00 6.51 -8.49
CA GLY A 49 6.98 7.59 -8.37
C GLY A 49 6.63 8.56 -7.26
N GLN A 50 7.44 9.58 -7.05
CA GLN A 50 7.20 10.66 -6.10
C GLN A 50 7.22 12.02 -6.79
N LYS A 51 6.48 13.00 -6.23
CA LYS A 51 6.44 14.38 -6.72
C LYS A 51 7.34 15.34 -5.91
N GLY A 52 8.00 14.84 -4.86
CA GLY A 52 8.96 15.60 -4.06
C GLY A 52 8.46 16.07 -2.69
N THR A 53 7.16 16.23 -2.45
CA THR A 53 6.62 16.71 -1.16
C THR A 53 7.04 15.83 0.02
N GLY A 54 6.91 14.52 -0.10
CA GLY A 54 7.34 13.57 0.94
C GLY A 54 8.85 13.64 1.20
N LYS A 55 9.66 13.81 0.15
CA LYS A 55 11.11 14.03 0.26
C LYS A 55 11.41 15.30 1.05
N TRP A 56 10.76 16.41 0.73
CA TRP A 56 10.99 17.70 1.44
C TRP A 56 10.57 17.59 2.90
N THR A 57 9.44 16.94 3.19
CA THR A 57 8.98 16.69 4.55
C THR A 57 10.02 15.85 5.34
N ALA A 58 10.59 14.82 4.70
CA ALA A 58 11.64 14.00 5.31
C ALA A 58 12.90 14.82 5.64
N ILE A 59 13.36 15.68 4.72
CA ILE A 59 14.51 16.56 4.93
C ILE A 59 14.25 17.53 6.08
N ALA A 60 13.10 18.19 6.09
CA ALA A 60 12.74 19.11 7.17
C ALA A 60 12.68 18.42 8.54
N ALA A 61 12.12 17.21 8.60
CA ALA A 61 12.08 16.44 9.83
C ALA A 61 13.48 16.06 10.35
N LEU A 62 14.40 15.72 9.44
CA LEU A 62 15.80 15.42 9.80
C LEU A 62 16.52 16.68 10.28
N ASP A 63 16.33 17.80 9.63
CA ASP A 63 16.93 19.09 10.02
C ASP A 63 16.47 19.54 11.42
N GLU A 64 15.21 19.28 11.76
CA GLU A 64 14.59 19.62 13.04
C GLU A 64 14.73 18.52 14.12
N GLY A 65 15.32 17.37 13.78
CA GLY A 65 15.44 16.23 14.71
C GLY A 65 14.10 15.62 15.14
N THR A 66 13.06 15.78 14.29
CA THR A 66 11.71 15.25 14.55
C THR A 66 11.52 13.87 13.94
N PRO A 67 11.07 12.86 14.70
CA PRO A 67 10.84 11.53 14.14
C PRO A 67 9.64 11.52 13.18
N LEU A 68 9.88 11.09 11.94
CA LEU A 68 8.87 11.04 10.87
C LEU A 68 8.93 9.70 10.13
N THR A 69 8.93 8.61 10.87
CA THR A 69 9.23 7.27 10.35
C THR A 69 8.25 6.82 9.27
N LEU A 70 6.96 7.01 9.46
CA LEU A 70 5.91 6.53 8.54
C LEU A 70 5.99 7.20 7.16
N ILE A 71 6.13 8.53 7.12
CA ILE A 71 6.21 9.29 5.86
C ILE A 71 7.51 8.96 5.13
N VAL A 72 8.63 8.87 5.85
CA VAL A 72 9.94 8.53 5.28
C VAL A 72 9.92 7.11 4.70
N GLU A 73 9.34 6.14 5.40
CA GLU A 73 9.16 4.77 4.91
C GLU A 73 8.32 4.75 3.62
N ALA A 74 7.24 5.51 3.56
CA ALA A 74 6.41 5.63 2.37
C ALA A 74 7.18 6.23 1.18
N VAL A 75 8.06 7.21 1.40
CA VAL A 75 8.95 7.78 0.37
C VAL A 75 9.93 6.73 -0.15
N PHE A 76 10.55 5.95 0.73
CA PHE A 76 11.46 4.89 0.32
C PHE A 76 10.74 3.75 -0.40
N ALA A 77 9.58 3.34 0.07
CA ALA A 77 8.77 2.33 -0.61
C ALA A 77 8.40 2.76 -2.04
N ARG A 78 8.04 4.04 -2.25
CA ARG A 78 7.78 4.57 -3.59
C ARG A 78 9.04 4.63 -4.46
N SER A 79 10.18 4.96 -3.88
CA SER A 79 11.47 4.94 -4.58
C SER A 79 11.85 3.52 -5.02
N LEU A 80 11.69 2.55 -4.13
CA LEU A 80 11.89 1.13 -4.45
C LEU A 80 10.89 0.64 -5.52
N SER A 81 9.64 1.04 -5.43
CA SER A 81 8.62 0.70 -6.41
C SER A 81 8.96 1.20 -7.82
N ALA A 82 9.63 2.35 -7.94
CA ALA A 82 10.06 2.90 -9.23
C ALA A 82 11.15 2.05 -9.92
N LEU A 83 11.93 1.26 -9.17
CA LEU A 83 12.99 0.38 -9.67
C LEU A 83 12.42 -0.95 -10.20
N LYS A 84 11.43 -0.89 -11.09
CA LYS A 84 10.69 -2.08 -11.51
C LYS A 84 11.58 -3.13 -12.20
N GLU A 85 12.47 -2.72 -13.07
CA GLU A 85 13.36 -3.64 -13.80
C GLU A 85 14.28 -4.39 -12.83
N GLU A 86 14.87 -3.68 -11.87
CA GLU A 86 15.72 -4.27 -10.84
C GLU A 86 14.93 -5.23 -9.93
N ARG A 87 13.71 -4.85 -9.53
CA ARG A 87 12.81 -5.72 -8.74
C ARG A 87 12.45 -6.99 -9.48
N MET A 88 12.15 -6.89 -10.78
CA MET A 88 11.85 -8.05 -11.62
C MET A 88 13.06 -8.97 -11.75
N ALA A 89 14.25 -8.43 -12.02
CA ALA A 89 15.48 -9.22 -12.10
C ALA A 89 15.82 -9.88 -10.75
N ALA A 90 15.64 -9.18 -9.64
CA ALA A 90 15.87 -9.73 -8.32
C ALA A 90 14.89 -10.88 -8.01
N ALA A 91 13.63 -10.77 -8.43
CA ALA A 91 12.61 -11.79 -8.20
C ALA A 91 12.89 -13.12 -8.93
N GLU A 92 13.72 -13.10 -10.00
CA GLU A 92 14.15 -14.31 -10.71
C GLU A 92 15.28 -15.05 -9.97
N ILE A 93 16.01 -14.37 -9.10
CA ILE A 93 17.21 -14.89 -8.44
C ILE A 93 16.99 -15.15 -6.93
N LEU A 94 16.21 -14.28 -6.29
CA LEU A 94 16.01 -14.33 -4.86
C LEU A 94 14.78 -15.17 -4.52
N ASP A 95 14.99 -16.21 -3.76
CA ASP A 95 13.88 -16.97 -3.17
C ASP A 95 13.16 -16.10 -2.12
N GLY A 96 11.85 -16.09 -2.20
CA GLY A 96 11.03 -15.50 -1.15
C GLY A 96 11.07 -16.35 0.14
N PRO A 97 10.40 -15.91 1.22
CA PRO A 97 10.32 -16.69 2.45
C PRO A 97 9.85 -18.13 2.15
N SER A 98 10.59 -19.10 2.64
CA SER A 98 10.28 -20.54 2.47
C SER A 98 9.01 -20.94 3.22
N ASP A 99 8.74 -20.27 4.33
CA ASP A 99 7.53 -20.45 5.12
C ASP A 99 6.60 -19.25 4.90
N ARG A 100 5.44 -19.52 4.30
CA ARG A 100 4.36 -18.55 4.09
C ARG A 100 3.12 -18.91 4.91
N ASP A 101 3.29 -19.73 5.95
CA ASP A 101 2.18 -20.10 6.81
C ASP A 101 1.73 -18.88 7.64
N VAL A 102 0.55 -18.41 7.33
CA VAL A 102 -0.14 -17.34 8.06
C VAL A 102 -1.30 -17.87 8.90
N SER A 103 -1.42 -19.19 9.07
CA SER A 103 -2.52 -19.83 9.79
C SER A 103 -2.63 -19.40 11.25
N GLY A 104 -1.52 -18.97 11.87
CA GLY A 104 -1.48 -18.42 13.22
C GLY A 104 -1.93 -16.95 13.34
N ILE A 105 -2.21 -16.27 12.22
CA ILE A 105 -2.62 -14.87 12.23
C ILE A 105 -4.13 -14.80 12.08
N GLU A 106 -4.81 -14.35 13.14
CA GLU A 106 -6.24 -14.10 13.08
C GLU A 106 -6.52 -12.92 12.14
N ARG A 107 -7.42 -13.12 11.17
CA ARG A 107 -7.69 -12.20 10.06
C ARG A 107 -8.11 -10.80 10.54
N GLN A 108 -9.00 -10.71 11.52
CA GLN A 108 -9.49 -9.42 12.00
C GLN A 108 -8.40 -8.65 12.76
N THR A 109 -7.56 -9.33 13.50
CA THR A 109 -6.38 -8.74 14.16
C THR A 109 -5.42 -8.14 13.14
N PHE A 110 -5.18 -8.84 12.03
CA PHE A 110 -4.36 -8.31 10.94
C PHE A 110 -4.97 -7.05 10.31
N ILE A 111 -6.27 -7.07 9.99
CA ILE A 111 -6.99 -5.92 9.43
C ILE A 111 -6.93 -4.72 10.36
N ASN A 112 -7.19 -4.93 11.66
CA ASN A 112 -7.15 -3.86 12.66
C ASN A 112 -5.74 -3.27 12.82
N ALA A 113 -4.69 -4.10 12.77
CA ALA A 113 -3.31 -3.62 12.81
C ALA A 113 -2.95 -2.75 11.60
N GLN A 114 -3.50 -3.02 10.43
CA GLN A 114 -3.30 -2.18 9.25
C GLN A 114 -4.05 -0.85 9.36
N SER A 115 -5.25 -0.82 9.93
CA SER A 115 -6.01 0.43 10.12
C SER A 115 -5.26 1.44 11.00
N ILE A 116 -4.58 0.98 12.05
CA ILE A 116 -3.74 1.84 12.93
C ILE A 116 -2.58 2.48 12.18
N ARG A 117 -2.04 1.82 11.14
CA ARG A 117 -0.92 2.34 10.32
C ARG A 117 -1.35 3.37 9.28
N ILE A 118 -2.62 3.43 8.94
CA ILE A 118 -3.17 4.34 7.93
C ILE A 118 -3.66 5.65 8.58
N GLY A 119 -4.19 5.60 9.81
CA GLY A 119 -4.63 6.75 10.60
C GLY A 119 -3.48 7.44 11.30
#